data_279819dc51d3ed22459917db7efb1b1e
#
_entry.id   279819dc51d3ed22459917db7efb1b1e
#
_cell.length_a   1.000
_cell.length_b   1.000
_cell.length_c   1.000
_cell.angle_alpha   90.00
_cell.angle_beta   90.00
_cell.angle_gamma   90.00
#
_symmetry.space_group_name_H-M   'P 1'
#
loop_
_entity.id
_entity.type
_entity.pdbx_description
1 polymer ?
#
loop_
_entity_poly.entity_id
_entity_poly.type
_entity_poly.pdbx_seq_one_letter_code
_entity_poly.pdbx_strand_id
1 'polypeptide(L)'
;ENKDDFIPDNLSGFYAVSFDPKGKLGWKSNKIIDEDPGYGDAQIIEVLTEQVDGRYLAYLQSMEIPYIFAGEKEIDVKIALEKLKTLMGINSILLEGGSIVNGYFERAGVIDEISLVVAPIVADAEDKPLFMDSTLSEFKLKEIKQYDDVVWMNYIRK
;
A
#
# COMPACT_ATOMS: atom_id res chain seq x y z
N GLU A 1 -27.34 -1.24 -0.61
CA GLU A 1 -26.81 -0.69 -1.89
C GLU A 1 -25.56 -1.48 -2.23
N ASN A 2 -25.54 -2.02 -3.44
CA ASN A 2 -24.35 -2.71 -3.95
C ASN A 2 -23.27 -1.63 -4.15
N LYS A 3 -22.13 -1.77 -3.49
CA LYS A 3 -21.02 -0.82 -3.63
C LYS A 3 -20.09 -1.34 -4.72
N ASP A 4 -20.14 -0.71 -5.87
CA ASP A 4 -19.33 -1.07 -7.03
C ASP A 4 -17.98 -0.35 -7.01
N ASP A 5 -16.94 -1.02 -7.50
CA ASP A 5 -15.65 -0.41 -7.74
C ASP A 5 -15.78 0.71 -8.79
N PHE A 6 -14.96 1.75 -8.68
CA PHE A 6 -14.95 2.86 -9.62
C PHE A 6 -13.58 2.99 -10.28
N ILE A 7 -13.55 2.81 -11.60
CA ILE A 7 -12.33 2.86 -12.41
C ILE A 7 -12.55 3.83 -13.58
N PRO A 8 -12.01 5.06 -13.53
CA PRO A 8 -12.06 5.99 -14.67
C PRO A 8 -11.29 5.46 -15.89
N ASP A 9 -11.72 5.87 -17.09
CA ASP A 9 -11.16 5.38 -18.35
C ASP A 9 -9.71 5.81 -18.63
N ASN A 10 -9.25 6.93 -18.05
CA ASN A 10 -7.97 7.56 -18.38
C ASN A 10 -6.96 7.49 -17.22
N LEU A 11 -6.58 6.30 -16.80
CA LEU A 11 -5.59 6.12 -15.74
C LEU A 11 -4.16 6.14 -16.29
N SER A 12 -3.22 6.70 -15.49
CA SER A 12 -1.78 6.58 -15.76
C SER A 12 -1.30 5.16 -15.43
N GLY A 13 -0.16 4.75 -15.99
CA GLY A 13 0.46 3.46 -15.68
C GLY A 13 1.31 3.42 -14.41
N PHE A 14 1.38 4.52 -13.65
CA PHE A 14 2.10 4.64 -12.39
C PHE A 14 1.14 5.05 -11.27
N TYR A 15 1.11 4.27 -10.19
CA TYR A 15 0.07 4.35 -9.17
C TYR A 15 0.63 4.48 -7.76
N ALA A 16 -0.08 5.25 -6.91
CA ALA A 16 0.07 5.27 -5.48
C ALA A 16 -1.20 4.68 -4.84
N VAL A 17 -1.08 3.51 -4.23
CA VAL A 17 -2.22 2.79 -3.65
C VAL A 17 -2.31 3.09 -2.16
N SER A 18 -3.44 3.62 -1.72
CA SER A 18 -3.75 3.92 -0.32
C SER A 18 -4.76 2.90 0.23
N PHE A 19 -4.49 2.41 1.45
CA PHE A 19 -5.38 1.52 2.19
C PHE A 19 -6.13 2.34 3.24
N ASP A 20 -7.34 2.80 2.90
CA ASP A 20 -8.19 3.63 3.75
C ASP A 20 -9.54 2.94 4.04
N PRO A 21 -9.58 1.97 4.98
CA PRO A 21 -10.77 1.15 5.20
C PRO A 21 -12.02 1.96 5.56
N LYS A 22 -11.89 3.20 6.02
CA LYS A 22 -13.00 4.03 6.49
C LYS A 22 -13.26 5.28 5.65
N GLY A 23 -12.49 5.52 4.59
CA GLY A 23 -12.66 6.69 3.73
C GLY A 23 -12.42 8.00 4.48
N LYS A 24 -11.23 8.18 5.05
CA LYS A 24 -10.89 9.36 5.86
C LYS A 24 -9.91 10.32 5.22
N LEU A 25 -9.27 9.91 4.13
CA LEU A 25 -8.24 10.72 3.47
C LEU A 25 -8.87 11.85 2.66
N GLY A 26 -8.40 13.06 2.90
CA GLY A 26 -8.87 14.27 2.23
C GLY A 26 -7.94 14.66 1.07
N TRP A 27 -8.04 13.98 -0.06
CA TRP A 27 -7.24 14.26 -1.24
C TRP A 27 -7.55 15.63 -1.84
N LYS A 28 -6.53 16.33 -2.30
CA LYS A 28 -6.67 17.62 -3.01
C LYS A 28 -6.42 17.50 -4.51
N SER A 29 -5.96 16.35 -4.95
CA SER A 29 -5.67 15.98 -6.33
C SER A 29 -5.91 14.49 -6.51
N ASN A 30 -6.13 14.04 -7.73
CA ASN A 30 -6.15 12.61 -8.06
C ASN A 30 -4.75 12.02 -8.31
N LYS A 31 -3.73 12.84 -8.18
CA LYS A 31 -2.32 12.44 -8.29
C LYS A 31 -1.54 12.91 -7.08
N ILE A 32 -0.47 12.20 -6.75
CA ILE A 32 0.49 12.65 -5.75
C ILE A 32 1.18 13.91 -6.28
N ILE A 33 1.07 15.00 -5.52
CA ILE A 33 1.79 16.24 -5.77
C ILE A 33 2.99 16.23 -4.85
N ASP A 34 4.16 15.89 -5.38
CA ASP A 34 5.40 15.85 -4.65
C ASP A 34 6.47 16.65 -5.41
N GLU A 35 7.29 17.39 -4.67
CA GLU A 35 8.48 18.05 -5.22
C GLU A 35 9.61 17.04 -5.46
N ASP A 36 9.57 15.89 -4.78
CA ASP A 36 10.49 14.78 -5.01
C ASP A 36 10.07 14.02 -6.29
N PRO A 37 10.97 13.87 -7.27
CA PRO A 37 10.67 13.16 -8.52
C PRO A 37 10.34 11.66 -8.35
N GLY A 38 10.47 11.10 -7.15
CA GLY A 38 10.21 9.68 -6.88
C GLY A 38 8.74 9.28 -6.98
N TYR A 39 7.82 10.15 -6.54
CA TYR A 39 6.38 9.87 -6.48
C TYR A 39 5.52 10.82 -7.31
N GLY A 40 6.12 11.87 -7.85
CA GLY A 40 5.38 12.89 -8.61
C GLY A 40 4.54 12.29 -9.73
N ASP A 41 3.31 12.77 -9.86
CA ASP A 41 2.33 12.35 -10.85
C ASP A 41 1.78 10.91 -10.72
N ALA A 42 2.11 10.16 -9.66
CA ALA A 42 1.49 8.88 -9.41
C ALA A 42 -0.03 9.03 -9.23
N GLN A 43 -0.82 8.30 -10.00
CA GLN A 43 -2.27 8.26 -9.89
C GLN A 43 -2.66 7.60 -8.57
N ILE A 44 -3.48 8.29 -7.77
CA ILE A 44 -3.99 7.77 -6.50
C ILE A 44 -5.03 6.69 -6.77
N ILE A 45 -4.96 5.59 -6.03
CA ILE A 45 -5.98 4.54 -5.95
C ILE A 45 -6.34 4.34 -4.47
N GLU A 46 -7.63 4.30 -4.16
CA GLU A 46 -8.13 4.00 -2.82
C GLU A 46 -8.59 2.55 -2.71
N VAL A 47 -8.08 1.84 -1.69
CA VAL A 47 -8.61 0.53 -1.28
C VAL A 47 -9.47 0.74 -0.05
N LEU A 48 -10.75 0.47 -0.20
CA LEU A 48 -11.80 0.79 0.77
C LEU A 48 -12.48 -0.47 1.31
N THR A 49 -13.26 -0.32 2.37
CA THR A 49 -14.24 -1.32 2.81
C THR A 49 -15.66 -0.83 2.60
N GLU A 50 -16.63 -1.72 2.70
CA GLU A 50 -18.05 -1.39 2.52
C GLU A 50 -18.63 -0.47 3.59
N GLN A 51 -17.87 -0.14 4.66
CA GLN A 51 -18.25 0.82 5.69
C GLN A 51 -18.21 2.28 5.21
N VAL A 52 -17.57 2.55 4.08
CA VAL A 52 -17.34 3.93 3.60
C VAL A 52 -18.67 4.59 3.23
N ASP A 53 -18.85 5.82 3.68
CA ASP A 53 -20.03 6.65 3.41
C ASP A 53 -20.12 7.01 1.92
N GLY A 54 -21.33 6.97 1.37
CA GLY A 54 -21.60 7.31 -0.03
C GLY A 54 -21.17 8.74 -0.42
N ARG A 55 -21.13 9.68 0.53
CA ARG A 55 -20.62 11.05 0.28
C ARG A 55 -19.13 11.05 0.00
N TYR A 56 -18.38 10.17 0.66
CA TYR A 56 -16.95 10.02 0.36
C TYR A 56 -16.71 9.41 -1.01
N LEU A 57 -17.52 8.42 -1.40
CA LEU A 57 -17.47 7.85 -2.75
C LEU A 57 -17.78 8.89 -3.82
N ALA A 58 -18.82 9.71 -3.61
CA ALA A 58 -19.15 10.81 -4.52
C ALA A 58 -18.02 11.84 -4.61
N TYR A 59 -17.33 12.12 -3.49
CA TYR A 59 -16.14 12.97 -3.46
C TYR A 59 -15.01 12.39 -4.31
N LEU A 60 -14.66 11.10 -4.13
CA LEU A 60 -13.63 10.44 -4.94
C LEU A 60 -13.97 10.43 -6.43
N GLN A 61 -15.24 10.14 -6.77
CA GLN A 61 -15.72 10.18 -8.16
C GLN A 61 -15.61 11.58 -8.77
N SER A 62 -15.96 12.64 -8.02
CA SER A 62 -15.85 14.02 -8.48
C SER A 62 -14.41 14.45 -8.78
N MET A 63 -13.44 13.78 -8.17
CA MET A 63 -12.01 14.01 -8.39
C MET A 63 -11.37 13.00 -9.36
N GLU A 64 -12.16 12.09 -9.92
CA GLU A 64 -11.68 11.01 -10.79
C GLU A 64 -10.60 10.13 -10.09
N ILE A 65 -10.75 9.92 -8.76
CA ILE A 65 -9.91 9.01 -8.00
C ILE A 65 -10.52 7.62 -8.05
N PRO A 66 -9.85 6.63 -8.66
CA PRO A 66 -10.32 5.25 -8.67
C PRO A 66 -10.32 4.67 -7.26
N TYR A 67 -11.31 3.82 -6.99
CA TYR A 67 -11.36 3.05 -5.76
C TYR A 67 -11.89 1.64 -5.98
N ILE A 68 -11.43 0.72 -5.14
CA ILE A 68 -11.90 -0.66 -5.09
C ILE A 68 -12.31 -1.02 -3.67
N PHE A 69 -13.33 -1.86 -3.55
CA PHE A 69 -13.72 -2.44 -2.27
C PHE A 69 -13.01 -3.78 -2.05
N ALA A 70 -12.40 -3.94 -0.89
CA ALA A 70 -11.71 -5.15 -0.51
C ALA A 70 -12.06 -5.54 0.94
N GLY A 71 -13.30 -5.95 1.16
CA GLY A 71 -13.82 -6.42 2.43
C GLY A 71 -14.95 -5.57 3.00
N GLU A 72 -15.71 -6.15 3.92
CA GLU A 72 -16.87 -5.48 4.53
C GLU A 72 -16.46 -4.46 5.60
N LYS A 73 -15.62 -4.86 6.55
CA LYS A 73 -15.20 -4.05 7.72
C LYS A 73 -13.70 -3.87 7.82
N GLU A 74 -12.95 -4.87 7.40
CA GLU A 74 -11.49 -4.89 7.35
C GLU A 74 -11.05 -5.18 5.93
N ILE A 75 -9.88 -4.65 5.56
CA ILE A 75 -9.35 -4.88 4.23
C ILE A 75 -8.81 -6.31 4.13
N ASP A 76 -9.34 -7.07 3.18
CA ASP A 76 -8.75 -8.31 2.70
C ASP A 76 -7.69 -7.98 1.63
N VAL A 77 -6.43 -8.12 2.00
CA VAL A 77 -5.29 -7.81 1.13
C VAL A 77 -5.30 -8.66 -0.14
N LYS A 78 -5.74 -9.92 -0.07
CA LYS A 78 -5.77 -10.82 -1.24
C LYS A 78 -6.81 -10.36 -2.25
N ILE A 79 -8.00 -9.97 -1.79
CA ILE A 79 -9.03 -9.38 -2.65
C ILE A 79 -8.52 -8.08 -3.27
N ALA A 80 -7.88 -7.22 -2.47
CA ALA A 80 -7.29 -5.97 -2.97
C ALA A 80 -6.28 -6.23 -4.10
N LEU A 81 -5.32 -7.13 -3.87
CA LEU A 81 -4.29 -7.47 -4.85
C LEU A 81 -4.87 -8.08 -6.13
N GLU A 82 -5.86 -8.97 -6.00
CA GLU A 82 -6.55 -9.55 -7.15
C GLU A 82 -7.24 -8.48 -8.00
N LYS A 83 -7.98 -7.56 -7.38
CA LYS A 83 -8.66 -6.47 -8.07
C LYS A 83 -7.67 -5.48 -8.70
N LEU A 84 -6.61 -5.09 -8.00
CA LEU A 84 -5.55 -4.23 -8.56
C LEU A 84 -4.92 -4.86 -9.81
N LYS A 85 -4.70 -6.17 -9.79
CA LYS A 85 -4.18 -6.90 -10.94
C LYS A 85 -5.20 -6.98 -12.09
N THR A 86 -6.41 -7.41 -11.81
CA THR A 86 -7.41 -7.73 -12.85
C THR A 86 -8.05 -6.49 -13.45
N LEU A 87 -8.31 -5.46 -12.64
CA LEU A 87 -8.98 -4.24 -13.08
C LEU A 87 -8.03 -3.16 -13.60
N MET A 88 -6.79 -3.14 -13.10
CA MET A 88 -5.83 -2.07 -13.39
C MET A 88 -4.51 -2.56 -14.00
N GLY A 89 -4.32 -3.87 -14.15
CA GLY A 89 -3.11 -4.46 -14.74
C GLY A 89 -1.84 -4.31 -13.87
N ILE A 90 -1.99 -4.07 -12.57
CA ILE A 90 -0.87 -3.90 -11.64
C ILE A 90 -0.27 -5.27 -11.32
N ASN A 91 0.97 -5.52 -11.72
CA ASN A 91 1.66 -6.79 -11.55
C ASN A 91 2.74 -6.77 -10.45
N SER A 92 3.15 -5.60 -10.01
CA SER A 92 4.16 -5.42 -8.96
C SER A 92 3.78 -4.26 -8.07
N ILE A 93 3.97 -4.44 -6.76
CA ILE A 93 3.69 -3.42 -5.75
C ILE A 93 4.92 -3.27 -4.86
N LEU A 94 5.35 -2.03 -4.68
CA LEU A 94 6.30 -1.66 -3.66
C LEU A 94 5.54 -1.30 -2.37
N LEU A 95 5.71 -2.14 -1.34
CA LEU A 95 5.10 -1.92 -0.03
C LEU A 95 6.01 -1.06 0.84
N GLU A 96 5.64 0.20 1.06
CA GLU A 96 6.47 1.17 1.79
C GLU A 96 5.99 1.45 3.23
N GLY A 97 4.98 0.73 3.65
CA GLY A 97 4.50 0.86 5.03
C GLY A 97 3.28 1.81 5.15
N GLY A 98 2.92 2.37 6.34
CA GLY A 98 3.57 2.09 7.65
C GLY A 98 3.34 0.71 8.26
N SER A 99 3.73 0.59 9.52
CA SER A 99 3.75 -0.67 10.27
C SER A 99 2.44 -1.47 10.22
N ILE A 100 1.30 -0.80 10.24
CA ILE A 100 -0.04 -1.43 10.20
C ILE A 100 -0.27 -2.08 8.84
N VAL A 101 -0.01 -1.35 7.75
CA VAL A 101 -0.16 -1.88 6.39
C VAL A 101 0.82 -3.01 6.14
N ASN A 102 2.08 -2.86 6.55
CA ASN A 102 3.07 -3.94 6.50
C ASN A 102 2.56 -5.20 7.22
N GLY A 103 1.96 -5.04 8.40
CA GLY A 103 1.38 -6.14 9.16
C GLY A 103 0.23 -6.83 8.43
N TYR A 104 -0.65 -6.10 7.75
CA TYR A 104 -1.72 -6.68 6.93
C TYR A 104 -1.16 -7.56 5.80
N PHE A 105 -0.17 -7.07 5.07
CA PHE A 105 0.46 -7.82 3.98
C PHE A 105 1.24 -9.05 4.49
N GLU A 106 1.92 -8.91 5.63
CA GLU A 106 2.65 -10.03 6.24
C GLU A 106 1.69 -11.15 6.65
N ARG A 107 0.61 -10.84 7.41
CA ARG A 107 -0.40 -11.82 7.82
C ARG A 107 -1.12 -12.47 6.65
N ALA A 108 -1.32 -11.74 5.55
CA ALA A 108 -1.89 -12.29 4.33
C ALA A 108 -0.94 -13.26 3.60
N GLY A 109 0.35 -13.29 3.97
CA GLY A 109 1.35 -14.15 3.37
C GLY A 109 1.70 -13.80 1.93
N VAL A 110 1.59 -12.51 1.55
CA VAL A 110 1.74 -12.05 0.17
C VAL A 110 3.02 -11.24 -0.09
N ILE A 111 3.88 -11.09 0.91
CA ILE A 111 5.18 -10.43 0.73
C ILE A 111 6.15 -11.43 0.10
N ASP A 112 6.63 -11.16 -1.10
CA ASP A 112 7.57 -11.99 -1.81
C ASP A 112 9.02 -11.67 -1.46
N GLU A 113 9.31 -10.39 -1.25
CA GLU A 113 10.67 -9.88 -1.05
C GLU A 113 10.68 -8.74 -0.02
N ILE A 114 11.71 -8.70 0.82
CA ILE A 114 11.94 -7.62 1.79
C ILE A 114 13.29 -6.97 1.48
N SER A 115 13.25 -5.68 1.16
CA SER A 115 14.42 -4.81 1.06
C SER A 115 14.55 -4.04 2.38
N LEU A 116 15.54 -4.37 3.19
CA LEU A 116 15.74 -3.83 4.52
C LEU A 116 17.01 -3.00 4.60
N VAL A 117 16.87 -1.77 5.07
CA VAL A 117 18.01 -0.87 5.37
C VAL A 117 18.15 -0.78 6.89
N VAL A 118 19.35 -1.06 7.38
CA VAL A 118 19.70 -0.91 8.79
C VAL A 118 20.72 0.23 8.92
N ALA A 119 20.27 1.31 9.55
CA ALA A 119 21.11 2.47 9.87
C ALA A 119 21.66 2.38 11.30
N PRO A 120 22.83 2.97 11.61
CA PRO A 120 23.44 2.95 12.94
C PRO A 120 22.79 3.99 13.88
N ILE A 121 21.47 3.89 14.03
CA ILE A 121 20.65 4.79 14.85
C ILE A 121 19.89 3.95 15.85
N VAL A 122 19.90 4.38 17.12
CA VAL A 122 19.08 3.77 18.16
C VAL A 122 17.67 4.39 18.07
N ALA A 123 16.68 3.54 17.84
CA ALA A 123 15.29 3.96 17.75
C ALA A 123 14.76 4.53 19.08
N ASP A 124 13.83 5.48 19.01
CA ASP A 124 13.14 6.03 20.16
C ASP A 124 12.11 5.02 20.71
N ALA A 125 11.71 5.19 21.97
CA ALA A 125 10.68 4.36 22.61
C ALA A 125 9.28 4.50 21.96
N GLU A 126 9.03 5.57 21.22
CA GLU A 126 7.79 5.81 20.48
C GLU A 126 7.81 5.25 19.05
N ASP A 127 8.97 4.79 18.58
CA ASP A 127 9.11 4.19 17.26
C ASP A 127 8.34 2.87 17.15
N LYS A 128 7.74 2.66 16.00
CA LYS A 128 6.90 1.48 15.75
C LYS A 128 7.72 0.36 15.13
N PRO A 129 7.33 -0.90 15.35
CA PRO A 129 7.97 -2.03 14.68
C PRO A 129 7.74 -1.96 13.17
N LEU A 130 8.60 -2.63 12.40
CA LEU A 130 8.45 -2.71 10.94
C LEU A 130 7.11 -3.34 10.52
N PHE A 131 6.64 -4.33 11.27
CA PHE A 131 5.35 -5.01 11.06
C PHE A 131 4.54 -5.01 12.37
N MET A 132 3.36 -4.38 12.33
CA MET A 132 2.43 -4.40 13.46
C MET A 132 1.58 -5.68 13.42
N ASP A 133 1.39 -6.32 14.59
CA ASP A 133 0.56 -7.51 14.75
C ASP A 133 0.91 -8.64 13.75
N SER A 134 2.20 -8.78 13.45
CA SER A 134 2.70 -9.79 12.52
C SER A 134 2.61 -11.20 13.07
N THR A 135 2.61 -12.17 12.16
CA THR A 135 2.73 -13.60 12.44
C THR A 135 4.15 -14.09 12.14
N LEU A 136 4.43 -15.37 12.40
CA LEU A 136 5.74 -15.94 12.07
C LEU A 136 5.82 -16.20 10.57
N SER A 137 6.74 -15.51 9.91
CA SER A 137 7.12 -15.76 8.51
C SER A 137 8.61 -15.97 8.38
N GLU A 138 9.02 -16.80 7.44
CA GLU A 138 10.44 -17.10 7.20
C GLU A 138 10.87 -16.60 5.83
N PHE A 139 12.00 -15.90 5.83
CA PHE A 139 12.66 -15.41 4.63
C PHE A 139 14.09 -15.92 4.56
N LYS A 140 14.65 -15.94 3.37
CA LYS A 140 16.03 -16.33 3.09
C LYS A 140 16.79 -15.10 2.60
N LEU A 141 17.97 -14.86 3.18
CA LEU A 141 18.88 -13.82 2.70
C LEU A 141 19.32 -14.12 1.26
N LYS A 142 19.09 -13.18 0.37
CA LYS A 142 19.49 -13.23 -1.04
C LYS A 142 20.76 -12.41 -1.29
N GLU A 143 20.80 -11.22 -0.74
CA GLU A 143 21.91 -10.28 -0.96
C GLU A 143 22.13 -9.39 0.27
N ILE A 144 23.35 -8.96 0.47
CA ILE A 144 23.75 -7.98 1.49
C ILE A 144 24.79 -7.04 0.90
N LYS A 145 24.62 -5.74 1.14
CA LYS A 145 25.59 -4.70 0.77
C LYS A 145 25.77 -3.72 1.91
N GLN A 146 26.99 -3.21 2.02
CA GLN A 146 27.32 -2.15 2.95
C GLN A 146 27.58 -0.86 2.17
N TYR A 147 27.01 0.24 2.67
CA TYR A 147 27.19 1.60 2.18
C TYR A 147 27.60 2.46 3.36
N ASP A 148 28.86 2.74 3.49
CA ASP A 148 29.46 3.40 4.67
C ASP A 148 29.04 2.70 5.97
N ASP A 149 28.27 3.35 6.82
CA ASP A 149 27.78 2.81 8.10
C ASP A 149 26.41 2.15 8.00
N VAL A 150 25.81 2.07 6.79
CA VAL A 150 24.49 1.50 6.54
C VAL A 150 24.60 0.14 5.88
N VAL A 151 23.80 -0.82 6.32
CA VAL A 151 23.68 -2.14 5.70
C VAL A 151 22.32 -2.28 5.01
N TRP A 152 22.37 -2.65 3.74
CA TRP A 152 21.18 -3.07 2.98
C TRP A 152 21.14 -4.58 2.85
N MET A 153 20.01 -5.16 3.14
CA MET A 153 19.75 -6.60 3.02
C MET A 153 18.52 -6.85 2.19
N ASN A 154 18.61 -7.83 1.29
CA ASN A 154 17.50 -8.31 0.50
C ASN A 154 17.16 -9.74 0.89
N TYR A 155 15.90 -9.97 1.25
CA TYR A 155 15.36 -11.28 1.63
C TYR A 155 14.26 -11.69 0.67
N ILE A 156 14.21 -12.98 0.36
CA ILE A 156 13.13 -13.59 -0.42
C ILE A 156 12.36 -14.58 0.46
N ARG A 157 11.06 -14.72 0.20
CA ARG A 157 10.23 -15.69 0.91
C ARG A 157 10.75 -17.12 0.69
N LYS A 158 10.73 -17.93 1.75
CA LYS A 158 11.04 -19.37 1.67
C LYS A 158 9.90 -20.18 1.06
#